data_08e84c875b164554abafdb8c9c511acc
#
_entry.id   08e84c875b164554abafdb8c9c511acc
#
_cell.length_a   1.000
_cell.length_b   1.000
_cell.length_c   1.000
_cell.angle_alpha   90.00
_cell.angle_beta   90.00
_cell.angle_gamma   90.00
#
_symmetry.space_group_name_H-M   'P 1'
#
loop_
_entity.id
_entity.type
_entity.pdbx_description
1 polymer ?
#
loop_
_entity_poly.entity_id
_entity_poly.type
_entity_poly.pdbx_seq_one_letter_code
_entity_poly.pdbx_strand_id
1 'polypeptide(L)'
;MKIMKLAAIAMAAVLPVTSAVAAFPEKPVNYVIPFGPGGESDITARHQQSFFKDKFGQDLVISYKPGGGGAVGWSQLNRMRGDGYNIMGINLPHIIIKPQQKAVGFQTDDITGIYMFHYTPDAIVVKNDSPFKTLQDLVDHAKKNPKKTTMSGSGKGTANHLAQVRFDKMAGIKTTYVAYKGTGKAVAALLGSQVNAEWGYTSVGAKHSDKVRMLAVAMDKRHPKFPDVPTFKELGYDLVSGAYRGIAVPKSTPAETRAKLSEMIKEINADPAFRAKMENDGMALLDIDAAGYNAFINEMTEVYMNAAREGGIIK
;
A
#
# COMPACT_ATOMS: atom_id res chain seq x y z
N MET A 1 7.93 89.20 -25.68
CA MET A 1 8.08 88.45 -24.45
C MET A 1 7.36 87.11 -24.66
N LYS A 2 8.09 85.99 -25.04
CA LYS A 2 7.50 84.69 -25.30
C LYS A 2 7.73 83.77 -24.07
N ILE A 3 6.63 83.38 -23.47
CA ILE A 3 6.66 82.45 -22.29
C ILE A 3 6.67 80.99 -22.85
N MET A 4 7.79 80.28 -22.67
CA MET A 4 7.92 78.83 -22.94
C MET A 4 7.29 78.09 -21.76
N LYS A 5 6.25 77.31 -22.03
CA LYS A 5 5.75 76.29 -21.07
C LYS A 5 6.52 75.04 -21.21
N LEU A 6 7.29 74.63 -20.20
CA LEU A 6 7.86 73.30 -20.07
C LEU A 6 6.76 72.32 -19.66
N ALA A 7 6.48 71.33 -20.46
CA ALA A 7 5.65 70.19 -20.09
C ALA A 7 6.59 69.06 -19.52
N ALA A 8 6.42 68.77 -18.24
CA ALA A 8 7.11 67.64 -17.60
C ALA A 8 6.31 66.34 -17.87
N ILE A 9 6.88 65.42 -18.66
CA ILE A 9 6.33 64.11 -18.89
C ILE A 9 6.79 63.22 -17.71
N ALA A 10 5.85 62.87 -16.82
CA ALA A 10 6.07 61.89 -15.78
C ALA A 10 6.02 60.46 -16.40
N MET A 11 7.15 59.85 -16.54
CA MET A 11 7.27 58.44 -17.00
C MET A 11 6.99 57.52 -15.83
N ALA A 12 5.77 56.98 -15.73
CA ALA A 12 5.39 56.01 -14.72
C ALA A 12 6.07 54.67 -15.06
N ALA A 13 7.08 54.26 -14.30
CA ALA A 13 7.71 52.95 -14.41
C ALA A 13 6.71 51.91 -13.88
N VAL A 14 6.11 51.15 -14.79
CA VAL A 14 5.34 49.95 -14.46
C VAL A 14 6.32 48.84 -14.13
N LEU A 15 6.56 48.60 -12.83
CA LEU A 15 7.30 47.43 -12.38
C LEU A 15 6.44 46.18 -12.61
N PRO A 16 6.97 45.14 -13.29
CA PRO A 16 6.23 43.90 -13.39
C PRO A 16 6.13 43.28 -11.99
N VAL A 17 4.91 43.15 -11.47
CA VAL A 17 4.61 42.36 -10.30
C VAL A 17 4.73 40.91 -10.72
N THR A 18 5.93 40.33 -10.60
CA THR A 18 6.12 38.88 -10.65
C THR A 18 5.41 38.31 -9.42
N SER A 19 4.18 37.83 -9.60
CA SER A 19 3.52 36.99 -8.60
C SER A 19 4.42 35.78 -8.39
N ALA A 20 5.17 35.75 -7.29
CA ALA A 20 5.82 34.53 -6.86
C ALA A 20 4.72 33.49 -6.69
N VAL A 21 4.64 32.52 -7.59
CA VAL A 21 3.79 31.34 -7.42
C VAL A 21 4.30 30.69 -6.14
N ALA A 22 3.50 30.80 -5.09
CA ALA A 22 3.84 30.24 -3.80
C ALA A 22 4.17 28.76 -3.96
N ALA A 23 5.31 28.35 -3.41
CA ALA A 23 5.84 26.99 -3.64
C ALA A 23 4.98 25.97 -2.91
N PHE A 24 4.20 25.18 -3.64
CA PHE A 24 3.46 24.04 -3.05
C PHE A 24 4.46 22.97 -2.54
N PRO A 25 4.27 22.41 -1.31
CA PRO A 25 3.23 22.70 -0.34
C PRO A 25 3.60 23.86 0.62
N GLU A 26 2.63 24.75 0.94
CA GLU A 26 2.80 25.84 1.89
C GLU A 26 2.35 25.51 3.31
N LYS A 27 1.67 24.40 3.48
CA LYS A 27 1.12 23.91 4.75
C LYS A 27 1.17 22.37 4.79
N PRO A 28 0.97 21.74 5.96
CA PRO A 28 0.98 20.30 6.10
C PRO A 28 0.01 19.59 5.15
N VAL A 29 0.45 18.44 4.62
CA VAL A 29 -0.36 17.56 3.77
C VAL A 29 -0.94 16.42 4.63
N ASN A 30 -2.26 16.22 4.57
CA ASN A 30 -2.94 15.14 5.26
C ASN A 30 -2.83 13.83 4.45
N TYR A 31 -2.20 12.82 5.03
CA TYR A 31 -2.07 11.48 4.45
C TYR A 31 -3.03 10.52 5.16
N VAL A 32 -4.11 10.16 4.49
CA VAL A 32 -5.12 9.24 5.03
C VAL A 32 -4.74 7.80 4.72
N ILE A 33 -4.66 6.96 5.73
CA ILE A 33 -4.41 5.52 5.62
C ILE A 33 -5.75 4.77 5.80
N PRO A 34 -6.18 3.93 4.82
CA PRO A 34 -7.44 3.19 4.89
C PRO A 34 -7.36 1.92 5.78
N PHE A 35 -6.30 1.80 6.59
CA PHE A 35 -6.06 0.72 7.55
C PHE A 35 -5.69 1.29 8.92
N GLY A 36 -5.61 0.41 9.93
CA GLY A 36 -5.19 0.81 11.28
C GLY A 36 -3.67 1.03 11.40
N PRO A 37 -3.23 1.69 12.48
CA PRO A 37 -1.82 1.92 12.76
C PRO A 37 -1.04 0.62 12.97
N GLY A 38 0.28 0.68 12.77
CA GLY A 38 1.22 -0.43 12.95
C GLY A 38 1.20 -1.47 11.81
N GLY A 39 0.39 -1.26 10.76
CA GLY A 39 0.40 -2.10 9.56
C GLY A 39 1.30 -1.52 8.47
N GLU A 40 1.43 -2.25 7.36
CA GLU A 40 2.29 -1.92 6.22
C GLU A 40 2.16 -0.48 5.73
N SER A 41 0.92 -0.04 5.46
CA SER A 41 0.67 1.31 4.95
C SER A 41 1.05 2.41 5.96
N ASP A 42 0.93 2.13 7.27
CA ASP A 42 1.36 3.06 8.32
C ASP A 42 2.89 3.13 8.40
N ILE A 43 3.57 2.00 8.37
CA ILE A 43 5.04 1.93 8.41
C ILE A 43 5.62 2.73 7.25
N THR A 44 5.14 2.49 6.03
CA THR A 44 5.61 3.20 4.85
C THR A 44 5.34 4.71 4.92
N ALA A 45 4.12 5.12 5.32
CA ALA A 45 3.78 6.52 5.45
C ALA A 45 4.66 7.23 6.49
N ARG A 46 5.02 6.55 7.59
CA ARG A 46 5.95 7.09 8.59
C ARG A 46 7.38 7.21 8.08
N HIS A 47 7.82 6.29 7.24
CA HIS A 47 9.10 6.45 6.53
C HIS A 47 9.05 7.67 5.62
N GLN A 48 7.99 7.82 4.81
CA GLN A 48 7.83 8.99 3.94
C GLN A 48 7.72 10.30 4.72
N GLN A 49 7.12 10.29 5.92
CA GLN A 49 6.87 11.48 6.75
C GLN A 49 8.16 12.25 7.08
N SER A 50 9.23 11.58 7.49
CA SER A 50 10.52 12.24 7.81
C SER A 50 11.14 12.86 6.55
N PHE A 51 11.23 12.09 5.47
CA PHE A 51 11.80 12.56 4.21
C PHE A 51 10.98 13.68 3.57
N PHE A 52 9.65 13.65 3.72
CA PHE A 52 8.77 14.71 3.22
C PHE A 52 9.06 16.05 3.91
N LYS A 53 9.22 16.03 5.23
CA LYS A 53 9.57 17.22 6.00
C LYS A 53 10.95 17.75 5.64
N ASP A 54 11.94 16.87 5.56
CA ASP A 54 13.34 17.23 5.28
C ASP A 54 13.49 17.85 3.87
N LYS A 55 12.78 17.29 2.88
CA LYS A 55 12.89 17.75 1.48
C LYS A 55 12.00 18.95 1.17
N PHE A 56 10.81 19.03 1.75
CA PHE A 56 9.79 20.01 1.35
C PHE A 56 9.39 21.01 2.46
N GLY A 57 10.00 20.90 3.64
CA GLY A 57 9.80 21.83 4.75
C GLY A 57 8.40 21.78 5.40
N GLN A 58 7.54 20.86 4.99
CA GLN A 58 6.17 20.72 5.49
C GLN A 58 5.93 19.33 6.11
N ASP A 59 5.01 19.26 7.06
CA ASP A 59 4.67 18.00 7.69
C ASP A 59 3.72 17.16 6.82
N LEU A 60 3.95 15.86 6.80
CA LEU A 60 3.01 14.86 6.30
C LEU A 60 2.21 14.33 7.49
N VAL A 61 0.96 14.78 7.65
CA VAL A 61 0.11 14.43 8.81
C VAL A 61 -0.63 13.13 8.53
N ILE A 62 -0.30 12.08 9.28
CA ILE A 62 -0.91 10.75 9.10
C ILE A 62 -2.21 10.65 9.88
N SER A 63 -3.27 10.23 9.19
CA SER A 63 -4.59 9.95 9.76
C SER A 63 -5.13 8.61 9.26
N TYR A 64 -6.14 8.04 9.94
CA TYR A 64 -6.61 6.67 9.67
C TYR A 64 -8.11 6.63 9.42
N LYS A 65 -8.54 5.86 8.38
CA LYS A 65 -9.94 5.53 8.09
C LYS A 65 -10.09 4.02 7.85
N PRO A 66 -9.88 3.18 8.89
CA PRO A 66 -9.88 1.74 8.74
C PRO A 66 -11.30 1.17 8.63
N GLY A 67 -11.42 0.07 7.89
CA GLY A 67 -12.67 -0.72 7.82
C GLY A 67 -12.95 -1.28 6.43
N GLY A 68 -13.70 -2.37 6.38
CA GLY A 68 -14.08 -3.02 5.12
C GLY A 68 -12.92 -3.51 4.26
N GLY A 69 -11.70 -3.73 4.84
CA GLY A 69 -10.49 -4.03 4.07
C GLY A 69 -10.04 -2.84 3.23
N GLY A 70 -10.16 -1.62 3.77
CA GLY A 70 -9.82 -0.36 3.13
C GLY A 70 -11.00 0.38 2.48
N ALA A 71 -12.11 -0.30 2.19
CA ALA A 71 -13.23 0.28 1.46
C ALA A 71 -13.84 1.53 2.13
N VAL A 72 -13.87 1.58 3.47
CA VAL A 72 -14.36 2.74 4.23
C VAL A 72 -13.54 4.01 3.92
N GLY A 73 -12.23 3.87 3.82
CA GLY A 73 -11.36 5.00 3.45
C GLY A 73 -11.60 5.44 2.01
N TRP A 74 -11.48 4.51 1.06
CA TRP A 74 -11.56 4.82 -0.37
C TRP A 74 -12.91 5.39 -0.81
N SER A 75 -14.03 4.95 -0.22
CA SER A 75 -15.35 5.53 -0.50
C SER A 75 -15.49 7.01 -0.12
N GLN A 76 -14.54 7.54 0.67
CA GLN A 76 -14.52 8.93 1.09
C GLN A 76 -13.51 9.78 0.31
N LEU A 77 -12.63 9.18 -0.52
CA LEU A 77 -11.56 9.89 -1.22
C LEU A 77 -12.09 11.08 -2.01
N ASN A 78 -13.08 10.87 -2.86
CA ASN A 78 -13.61 11.90 -3.75
C ASN A 78 -14.55 12.93 -3.06
N ARG A 79 -14.79 12.76 -1.76
CA ARG A 79 -15.48 13.75 -0.92
C ARG A 79 -14.50 14.72 -0.22
N MET A 80 -13.21 14.41 -0.28
CA MET A 80 -12.17 15.29 0.27
C MET A 80 -11.89 16.44 -0.69
N ARG A 81 -11.32 17.53 -0.17
CA ARG A 81 -10.92 18.67 -1.01
C ARG A 81 -9.77 18.28 -1.93
N GLY A 82 -9.91 18.55 -3.22
CA GLY A 82 -8.91 18.29 -4.25
C GLY A 82 -7.91 19.44 -4.44
N ASP A 83 -7.45 20.03 -3.35
CA ASP A 83 -6.49 21.15 -3.34
C ASP A 83 -5.02 20.68 -3.22
N GLY A 84 -4.77 19.37 -3.27
CA GLY A 84 -3.45 18.78 -3.11
C GLY A 84 -3.03 18.51 -1.67
N TYR A 85 -3.78 19.02 -0.68
CA TYR A 85 -3.45 18.84 0.75
C TYR A 85 -4.15 17.62 1.39
N ASN A 86 -4.79 16.79 0.58
CA ASN A 86 -5.35 15.52 0.99
C ASN A 86 -4.86 14.43 0.03
N ILE A 87 -4.07 13.51 0.53
CA ILE A 87 -3.65 12.32 -0.16
C ILE A 87 -4.13 11.07 0.59
N MET A 88 -4.33 9.97 -0.11
CA MET A 88 -4.78 8.72 0.50
C MET A 88 -3.96 7.54 -0.01
N GLY A 89 -3.58 6.66 0.92
CA GLY A 89 -2.93 5.40 0.56
C GLY A 89 -3.85 4.49 -0.23
N ILE A 90 -3.33 3.87 -1.29
CA ILE A 90 -4.03 2.85 -2.07
C ILE A 90 -3.28 1.54 -2.07
N ASN A 91 -4.02 0.45 -2.21
CA ASN A 91 -3.49 -0.90 -2.13
C ASN A 91 -4.07 -1.77 -3.24
N LEU A 92 -3.21 -2.51 -3.96
CA LEU A 92 -3.63 -3.61 -4.83
C LEU A 92 -3.39 -4.95 -4.12
N PRO A 93 -4.28 -5.90 -4.33
CA PRO A 93 -5.45 -5.96 -5.23
C PRO A 93 -6.72 -5.29 -4.68
N HIS A 94 -6.67 -4.67 -3.53
CA HIS A 94 -7.84 -4.25 -2.74
C HIS A 94 -8.80 -3.33 -3.51
N ILE A 95 -8.30 -2.25 -4.13
CA ILE A 95 -9.14 -1.29 -4.87
C ILE A 95 -9.75 -1.88 -6.15
N ILE A 96 -9.21 -3.00 -6.64
CA ILE A 96 -9.71 -3.74 -7.80
C ILE A 96 -10.79 -4.74 -7.37
N ILE A 97 -10.51 -5.56 -6.36
CA ILE A 97 -11.38 -6.68 -5.97
C ILE A 97 -12.58 -6.21 -5.15
N LYS A 98 -12.44 -5.18 -4.31
CA LYS A 98 -13.51 -4.73 -3.43
C LYS A 98 -14.79 -4.33 -4.14
N PRO A 99 -14.76 -3.51 -5.20
CA PRO A 99 -15.97 -3.15 -5.96
C PRO A 99 -16.67 -4.36 -6.59
N GLN A 100 -15.92 -5.43 -6.88
CA GLN A 100 -16.45 -6.65 -7.50
C GLN A 100 -17.15 -7.59 -6.52
N GLN A 101 -16.88 -7.48 -5.23
CA GLN A 101 -17.48 -8.32 -4.21
C GLN A 101 -18.86 -7.83 -3.78
N LYS A 102 -19.04 -6.53 -3.68
CA LYS A 102 -20.29 -5.84 -3.27
C LYS A 102 -20.18 -4.33 -3.51
N ALA A 103 -21.30 -3.64 -3.45
CA ALA A 103 -21.30 -2.17 -3.43
C ALA A 103 -20.52 -1.64 -2.22
N VAL A 104 -19.43 -0.94 -2.48
CA VAL A 104 -18.50 -0.41 -1.45
C VAL A 104 -18.38 1.12 -1.48
N GLY A 105 -19.18 1.79 -2.31
CA GLY A 105 -19.23 3.24 -2.43
C GLY A 105 -18.10 3.85 -3.26
N PHE A 106 -17.39 3.05 -4.05
CA PHE A 106 -16.44 3.48 -5.08
C PHE A 106 -16.27 2.38 -6.14
N GLN A 107 -15.78 2.76 -7.31
CA GLN A 107 -15.27 1.85 -8.35
C GLN A 107 -13.75 2.03 -8.48
N THR A 108 -13.07 1.08 -9.13
CA THR A 108 -11.62 1.19 -9.37
C THR A 108 -11.26 2.49 -10.08
N ASP A 109 -12.05 2.88 -11.08
CA ASP A 109 -11.86 4.10 -11.89
C ASP A 109 -12.15 5.41 -11.14
N ASP A 110 -12.74 5.33 -9.95
CA ASP A 110 -12.90 6.49 -9.06
C ASP A 110 -11.59 6.84 -8.33
N ILE A 111 -10.60 5.96 -8.36
CA ILE A 111 -9.33 6.13 -7.66
C ILE A 111 -8.30 6.79 -8.57
N THR A 112 -8.06 8.07 -8.36
CA THR A 112 -7.03 8.83 -9.09
C THR A 112 -5.67 8.64 -8.41
N GLY A 113 -4.96 7.57 -8.80
CA GLY A 113 -3.61 7.31 -8.30
C GLY A 113 -2.58 8.24 -8.93
N ILE A 114 -1.60 8.62 -8.14
CA ILE A 114 -0.53 9.51 -8.56
C ILE A 114 0.86 8.87 -8.49
N TYR A 115 1.02 7.81 -7.68
CA TYR A 115 2.29 7.09 -7.56
C TYR A 115 2.11 5.73 -6.92
N MET A 116 2.78 4.68 -7.47
CA MET A 116 2.93 3.39 -6.82
C MET A 116 4.40 3.22 -6.43
N PHE A 117 4.69 3.04 -5.14
CA PHE A 117 6.04 3.16 -4.59
C PHE A 117 6.63 1.87 -4.05
N HIS A 118 5.86 0.85 -3.72
CA HIS A 118 6.42 -0.44 -3.32
C HIS A 118 5.44 -1.61 -3.48
N TYR A 119 6.03 -2.79 -3.48
CA TYR A 119 5.40 -4.10 -3.41
C TYR A 119 5.90 -4.85 -2.18
N THR A 120 5.01 -5.55 -1.49
CA THR A 120 5.40 -6.44 -0.38
C THR A 120 4.87 -7.83 -0.65
N PRO A 121 5.74 -8.85 -0.80
CA PRO A 121 5.33 -10.23 -1.00
C PRO A 121 4.50 -10.78 0.16
N ASP A 122 3.48 -11.58 -0.14
CA ASP A 122 2.77 -12.36 0.88
C ASP A 122 3.68 -13.46 1.45
N ALA A 123 3.48 -13.79 2.71
CA ALA A 123 4.16 -14.88 3.41
C ALA A 123 3.22 -15.54 4.41
N ILE A 124 3.39 -16.84 4.64
CA ILE A 124 2.81 -17.51 5.80
C ILE A 124 3.77 -17.36 6.97
N VAL A 125 3.29 -16.77 8.04
CA VAL A 125 4.05 -16.45 9.26
C VAL A 125 3.45 -17.19 10.45
N VAL A 126 4.31 -17.76 11.30
CA VAL A 126 3.94 -18.42 12.55
C VAL A 126 4.82 -17.94 13.68
N LYS A 127 4.40 -18.11 14.92
CA LYS A 127 5.27 -17.87 16.08
C LYS A 127 6.45 -18.83 16.11
N ASN A 128 7.58 -18.44 16.70
CA ASN A 128 8.77 -19.28 16.81
C ASN A 128 8.51 -20.57 17.63
N ASP A 129 7.63 -20.50 18.61
CA ASP A 129 7.20 -21.64 19.43
C ASP A 129 6.09 -22.50 18.79
N SER A 130 5.57 -22.10 17.62
CA SER A 130 4.56 -22.86 16.88
C SER A 130 5.01 -24.31 16.61
N PRO A 131 4.10 -25.29 16.64
CA PRO A 131 4.39 -26.66 16.20
C PRO A 131 4.73 -26.75 14.71
N PHE A 132 4.31 -25.78 13.89
CA PHE A 132 4.62 -25.74 12.46
C PHE A 132 6.02 -25.16 12.25
N LYS A 133 6.97 -26.06 11.88
CA LYS A 133 8.36 -25.68 11.58
C LYS A 133 8.57 -25.45 10.10
N THR A 134 7.77 -26.10 9.27
CA THR A 134 7.77 -26.03 7.80
C THR A 134 6.36 -25.75 7.27
N LEU A 135 6.24 -25.34 5.99
CA LEU A 135 4.95 -25.24 5.33
C LEU A 135 4.23 -26.58 5.27
N GLN A 136 4.97 -27.68 5.10
CA GLN A 136 4.41 -29.03 5.06
C GLN A 136 3.72 -29.42 6.37
N ASP A 137 4.30 -29.06 7.54
CA ASP A 137 3.65 -29.32 8.84
C ASP A 137 2.28 -28.67 8.93
N LEU A 138 2.16 -27.41 8.45
CA LEU A 138 0.90 -26.68 8.42
C LEU A 138 -0.10 -27.33 7.47
N VAL A 139 0.35 -27.74 6.28
CA VAL A 139 -0.49 -28.40 5.27
C VAL A 139 -1.01 -29.74 5.81
N ASP A 140 -0.14 -30.57 6.39
CA ASP A 140 -0.52 -31.87 6.94
C ASP A 140 -1.49 -31.73 8.11
N HIS A 141 -1.27 -30.76 8.97
CA HIS A 141 -2.21 -30.44 10.04
C HIS A 141 -3.58 -30.01 9.50
N ALA A 142 -3.60 -29.12 8.50
CA ALA A 142 -4.84 -28.62 7.91
C ALA A 142 -5.61 -29.71 7.14
N LYS A 143 -4.93 -30.66 6.50
CA LYS A 143 -5.53 -31.84 5.86
C LYS A 143 -6.22 -32.75 6.88
N LYS A 144 -5.55 -33.02 8.01
CA LYS A 144 -6.11 -33.84 9.10
C LYS A 144 -7.23 -33.14 9.88
N ASN A 145 -7.21 -31.80 9.91
CA ASN A 145 -8.11 -30.99 10.71
C ASN A 145 -8.77 -29.87 9.87
N PRO A 146 -9.65 -30.19 8.91
CA PRO A 146 -10.28 -29.18 8.04
C PRO A 146 -10.95 -28.07 8.85
N LYS A 147 -10.70 -26.82 8.46
CA LYS A 147 -11.19 -25.57 9.10
C LYS A 147 -10.70 -25.32 10.55
N LYS A 148 -9.86 -26.17 11.14
CA LYS A 148 -9.31 -25.95 12.48
C LYS A 148 -8.06 -25.06 12.49
N THR A 149 -7.31 -25.02 11.39
CA THR A 149 -6.18 -24.12 11.23
C THR A 149 -6.69 -22.71 10.97
N THR A 150 -6.56 -21.82 11.97
CA THR A 150 -6.95 -20.41 11.86
C THR A 150 -5.78 -19.58 11.38
N MET A 151 -6.04 -18.67 10.42
CA MET A 151 -5.04 -17.80 9.83
C MET A 151 -5.54 -16.36 9.85
N SER A 152 -4.80 -15.46 10.51
CA SER A 152 -5.13 -14.03 10.49
C SER A 152 -4.72 -13.38 9.16
N GLY A 153 -5.29 -12.23 8.89
CA GLY A 153 -4.90 -11.37 7.77
C GLY A 153 -5.59 -10.01 7.82
N SER A 154 -5.18 -9.11 6.94
CA SER A 154 -5.52 -7.69 6.98
C SER A 154 -6.97 -7.33 6.60
N GLY A 155 -7.82 -8.33 6.32
CA GLY A 155 -9.24 -8.15 6.01
C GLY A 155 -9.73 -9.03 4.86
N LYS A 156 -11.05 -9.22 4.76
CA LYS A 156 -11.64 -9.96 3.63
C LYS A 156 -11.46 -9.19 2.32
N GLY A 157 -11.14 -9.89 1.22
CA GLY A 157 -10.90 -9.31 -0.11
C GLY A 157 -9.65 -8.44 -0.18
N THR A 158 -8.66 -8.71 0.67
CA THR A 158 -7.32 -8.14 0.63
C THR A 158 -6.35 -9.11 -0.04
N ALA A 159 -5.08 -8.71 -0.25
CA ALA A 159 -4.04 -9.58 -0.80
C ALA A 159 -3.92 -10.89 0.00
N ASN A 160 -3.82 -10.78 1.33
CA ASN A 160 -3.70 -11.95 2.21
C ASN A 160 -4.89 -12.92 2.07
N HIS A 161 -6.12 -12.40 1.95
CA HIS A 161 -7.30 -13.26 1.75
C HIS A 161 -7.28 -13.95 0.38
N LEU A 162 -6.87 -13.24 -0.67
CA LEU A 162 -6.71 -13.81 -2.00
C LEU A 162 -5.64 -14.90 -2.01
N ALA A 163 -4.48 -14.62 -1.40
CA ALA A 163 -3.38 -15.58 -1.27
C ALA A 163 -3.81 -16.85 -0.52
N GLN A 164 -4.53 -16.70 0.60
CA GLN A 164 -5.04 -17.85 1.35
C GLN A 164 -5.97 -18.72 0.51
N VAL A 165 -6.97 -18.13 -0.14
CA VAL A 165 -7.95 -18.92 -0.90
C VAL A 165 -7.29 -19.67 -2.07
N ARG A 166 -6.35 -19.01 -2.77
CA ARG A 166 -5.56 -19.64 -3.84
C ARG A 166 -4.71 -20.78 -3.30
N PHE A 167 -4.01 -20.56 -2.20
CA PHE A 167 -3.17 -21.58 -1.58
C PHE A 167 -3.99 -22.77 -1.05
N ASP A 168 -5.09 -22.52 -0.35
CA ASP A 168 -5.98 -23.58 0.16
C ASP A 168 -6.44 -24.51 -1.00
N LYS A 169 -6.78 -23.90 -2.15
CA LYS A 169 -7.16 -24.66 -3.36
C LYS A 169 -5.98 -25.48 -3.92
N MET A 170 -4.79 -24.87 -4.07
CA MET A 170 -3.60 -25.54 -4.59
C MET A 170 -3.14 -26.68 -3.69
N ALA A 171 -3.17 -26.49 -2.37
CA ALA A 171 -2.73 -27.47 -1.38
C ALA A 171 -3.80 -28.53 -1.03
N GLY A 172 -5.04 -28.38 -1.53
CA GLY A 172 -6.15 -29.28 -1.21
C GLY A 172 -6.53 -29.24 0.28
N ILE A 173 -6.43 -28.07 0.94
CA ILE A 173 -6.73 -27.87 2.35
C ILE A 173 -7.92 -26.93 2.55
N LYS A 174 -8.39 -26.84 3.79
CA LYS A 174 -9.42 -25.88 4.21
C LYS A 174 -9.00 -25.24 5.51
N THR A 175 -8.51 -24.00 5.44
CA THR A 175 -8.19 -23.17 6.61
C THR A 175 -9.30 -22.19 6.94
N THR A 176 -9.27 -21.56 8.12
CA THR A 176 -10.24 -20.54 8.52
C THR A 176 -9.57 -19.16 8.54
N TYR A 177 -10.00 -18.27 7.65
CA TYR A 177 -9.49 -16.90 7.60
C TYR A 177 -10.14 -16.01 8.68
N VAL A 178 -9.33 -15.42 9.54
CA VAL A 178 -9.74 -14.47 10.58
C VAL A 178 -9.34 -13.06 10.16
N ALA A 179 -10.33 -12.27 9.73
CA ALA A 179 -10.12 -10.94 9.18
C ALA A 179 -9.96 -9.88 10.26
N TYR A 180 -8.84 -9.16 10.25
CA TYR A 180 -8.58 -8.01 11.13
C TYR A 180 -8.64 -6.67 10.36
N LYS A 181 -8.61 -5.54 11.09
CA LYS A 181 -8.64 -4.18 10.49
C LYS A 181 -7.21 -3.72 10.09
N GLY A 182 -6.47 -4.58 9.40
CA GLY A 182 -5.10 -4.33 8.92
C GLY A 182 -4.07 -5.28 9.53
N THR A 183 -2.87 -5.31 8.93
CA THR A 183 -1.76 -6.21 9.30
C THR A 183 -1.33 -6.05 10.76
N GLY A 184 -1.26 -4.83 11.28
CA GLY A 184 -0.85 -4.62 12.68
C GLY A 184 -1.74 -5.34 13.70
N LYS A 185 -3.07 -5.40 13.46
CA LYS A 185 -3.98 -6.17 14.31
C LYS A 185 -3.90 -7.68 14.06
N ALA A 186 -3.63 -8.10 12.83
CA ALA A 186 -3.43 -9.51 12.49
C ALA A 186 -2.16 -10.08 13.16
N VAL A 187 -1.05 -9.35 13.10
CA VAL A 187 0.20 -9.70 13.81
C VAL A 187 -0.01 -9.78 15.32
N ALA A 188 -0.71 -8.80 15.90
CA ALA A 188 -1.00 -8.83 17.35
C ALA A 188 -1.80 -10.08 17.74
N ALA A 189 -2.75 -10.52 16.91
CA ALA A 189 -3.51 -11.75 17.14
C ALA A 189 -2.62 -13.00 17.03
N LEU A 190 -1.69 -13.04 16.07
CA LEU A 190 -0.70 -14.13 15.96
C LEU A 190 0.19 -14.19 17.20
N LEU A 191 0.80 -13.07 17.58
CA LEU A 191 1.69 -12.99 18.75
C LEU A 191 0.95 -13.32 20.06
N GLY A 192 -0.34 -12.96 20.16
CA GLY A 192 -1.23 -13.31 21.26
C GLY A 192 -1.80 -14.72 21.20
N SER A 193 -1.36 -15.57 20.26
CA SER A 193 -1.82 -16.96 20.08
C SER A 193 -3.34 -17.11 19.87
N GLN A 194 -4.01 -16.06 19.34
CA GLN A 194 -5.43 -16.09 18.98
C GLN A 194 -5.68 -16.84 17.65
N VAL A 195 -4.65 -17.02 16.84
CA VAL A 195 -4.65 -17.76 15.59
C VAL A 195 -3.40 -18.64 15.50
N ASN A 196 -3.45 -19.65 14.63
CA ASN A 196 -2.33 -20.59 14.46
C ASN A 196 -1.22 -20.03 13.57
N ALA A 197 -1.60 -19.22 12.57
CA ALA A 197 -0.70 -18.61 11.60
C ALA A 197 -1.26 -17.26 11.12
N GLU A 198 -0.46 -16.53 10.35
CA GLU A 198 -0.86 -15.31 9.65
C GLU A 198 -0.54 -15.44 8.16
N TRP A 199 -1.50 -15.10 7.31
CA TRP A 199 -1.22 -14.62 5.99
C TRP A 199 -0.77 -13.17 6.12
N GLY A 200 0.52 -12.99 6.28
CA GLY A 200 1.18 -11.70 6.45
C GLY A 200 2.01 -11.35 5.22
N TYR A 201 3.07 -10.61 5.45
CA TYR A 201 4.00 -10.14 4.44
C TYR A 201 5.44 -10.38 4.90
N THR A 202 6.40 -10.30 3.98
CA THR A 202 7.85 -10.33 4.29
C THR A 202 8.26 -9.31 5.34
N SER A 203 7.59 -8.15 5.40
CA SER A 203 7.80 -7.12 6.42
C SER A 203 7.44 -7.56 7.84
N VAL A 204 6.49 -8.49 8.02
CA VAL A 204 6.19 -9.07 9.33
C VAL A 204 7.39 -9.88 9.82
N GLY A 205 7.98 -10.70 8.94
CA GLY A 205 9.22 -11.43 9.22
C GLY A 205 10.40 -10.50 9.53
N ALA A 206 10.54 -9.39 8.78
CA ALA A 206 11.60 -8.43 9.01
C ALA A 206 11.48 -7.74 10.37
N LYS A 207 10.28 -7.31 10.75
CA LYS A 207 10.04 -6.54 11.96
C LYS A 207 9.99 -7.37 13.24
N HIS A 208 9.61 -8.62 13.16
CA HIS A 208 9.37 -9.50 14.31
C HIS A 208 10.20 -10.79 14.27
N SER A 209 11.38 -10.75 13.63
CA SER A 209 12.27 -11.91 13.41
C SER A 209 12.65 -12.65 14.71
N ASP A 210 12.63 -11.96 15.84
CA ASP A 210 12.86 -12.52 17.19
C ASP A 210 11.68 -13.36 17.71
N LYS A 211 10.48 -13.19 17.17
CA LYS A 211 9.22 -13.80 17.68
C LYS A 211 8.52 -14.69 16.69
N VAL A 212 8.78 -14.53 15.40
CA VAL A 212 8.10 -15.26 14.33
C VAL A 212 9.08 -15.87 13.33
N ARG A 213 8.61 -16.89 12.62
CA ARG A 213 9.27 -17.42 11.41
C ARG A 213 8.31 -17.36 10.22
N MET A 214 8.86 -17.16 9.05
CA MET A 214 8.15 -17.34 7.79
C MET A 214 8.32 -18.78 7.33
N LEU A 215 7.22 -19.44 6.95
CA LEU A 215 7.22 -20.81 6.43
C LEU A 215 7.46 -20.85 4.92
N ALA A 216 6.97 -19.83 4.20
CA ALA A 216 7.19 -19.64 2.77
C ALA A 216 6.90 -18.19 2.37
N VAL A 217 7.50 -17.73 1.28
CA VAL A 217 7.25 -16.42 0.65
C VAL A 217 6.66 -16.61 -0.76
N ALA A 218 5.70 -15.75 -1.13
CA ALA A 218 4.99 -15.84 -2.41
C ALA A 218 5.72 -15.04 -3.51
N MET A 219 6.92 -15.48 -3.87
CA MET A 219 7.81 -14.89 -4.86
C MET A 219 8.30 -15.93 -5.87
N ASP A 220 8.78 -15.47 -7.04
CA ASP A 220 9.43 -16.33 -8.03
C ASP A 220 10.78 -16.88 -7.56
N LYS A 221 11.51 -16.09 -6.79
CA LYS A 221 12.81 -16.42 -6.18
C LYS A 221 12.78 -16.03 -4.71
N ARG A 222 13.65 -16.64 -3.91
CA ARG A 222 13.79 -16.30 -2.48
C ARG A 222 14.05 -14.80 -2.30
N HIS A 223 13.46 -14.24 -1.25
CA HIS A 223 13.67 -12.85 -0.91
C HIS A 223 15.14 -12.61 -0.50
N PRO A 224 15.85 -11.59 -1.04
CA PRO A 224 17.27 -11.38 -0.75
C PRO A 224 17.60 -11.25 0.74
N LYS A 225 16.71 -10.63 1.51
CA LYS A 225 16.86 -10.48 2.97
C LYS A 225 16.59 -11.80 3.73
N PHE A 226 15.91 -12.75 3.14
CA PHE A 226 15.51 -14.02 3.78
C PHE A 226 15.90 -15.22 2.91
N PRO A 227 17.21 -15.44 2.66
CA PRO A 227 17.68 -16.47 1.74
C PRO A 227 17.36 -17.90 2.21
N ASP A 228 17.11 -18.10 3.50
CA ASP A 228 16.77 -19.39 4.08
C ASP A 228 15.26 -19.71 4.01
N VAL A 229 14.40 -18.73 3.68
CA VAL A 229 12.96 -18.94 3.57
C VAL A 229 12.63 -19.38 2.15
N PRO A 230 12.05 -20.60 1.96
CA PRO A 230 11.71 -21.09 0.64
C PRO A 230 10.55 -20.30 0.02
N THR A 231 10.48 -20.28 -1.30
CA THR A 231 9.29 -19.78 -2.01
C THR A 231 8.21 -20.88 -2.04
N PHE A 232 6.95 -20.48 -2.24
CA PHE A 232 5.87 -21.44 -2.49
C PHE A 232 6.16 -22.29 -3.74
N LYS A 233 6.80 -21.72 -4.77
CA LYS A 233 7.18 -22.43 -5.99
C LYS A 233 8.19 -23.55 -5.73
N GLU A 234 9.21 -23.30 -4.91
CA GLU A 234 10.18 -24.33 -4.50
C GLU A 234 9.51 -25.46 -3.73
N LEU A 235 8.39 -25.20 -3.07
CA LEU A 235 7.59 -26.17 -2.32
C LEU A 235 6.45 -26.82 -3.15
N GLY A 236 6.43 -26.59 -4.47
CA GLY A 236 5.47 -27.20 -5.40
C GLY A 236 4.15 -26.44 -5.59
N TYR A 237 4.04 -25.23 -5.10
CA TYR A 237 2.85 -24.39 -5.25
C TYR A 237 3.15 -23.18 -6.14
N ASP A 238 2.54 -23.08 -7.32
CA ASP A 238 2.73 -21.91 -8.21
C ASP A 238 2.00 -20.68 -7.69
N LEU A 239 2.48 -20.14 -6.59
CA LEU A 239 1.90 -18.98 -5.92
C LEU A 239 2.91 -17.84 -5.86
N VAL A 240 2.65 -16.82 -6.68
CA VAL A 240 3.24 -15.48 -6.55
C VAL A 240 2.13 -14.53 -6.17
N SER A 241 2.30 -13.80 -5.09
CA SER A 241 1.28 -12.92 -4.53
C SER A 241 1.88 -11.89 -3.58
N GLY A 242 1.21 -10.75 -3.47
CA GLY A 242 1.59 -9.68 -2.56
C GLY A 242 0.70 -8.47 -2.70
N ALA A 243 1.06 -7.40 -2.03
CA ALA A 243 0.32 -6.16 -2.10
C ALA A 243 1.18 -5.01 -2.60
N TYR A 244 0.69 -4.33 -3.63
CA TYR A 244 1.26 -3.06 -4.08
C TYR A 244 0.68 -1.91 -3.26
N ARG A 245 1.47 -0.88 -3.07
CA ARG A 245 1.06 0.33 -2.36
C ARG A 245 1.44 1.59 -3.12
N GLY A 246 0.52 2.54 -3.07
CA GLY A 246 0.66 3.82 -3.73
C GLY A 246 -0.14 4.89 -3.03
N ILE A 247 -0.22 6.03 -3.67
CA ILE A 247 -0.95 7.21 -3.22
C ILE A 247 -1.95 7.62 -4.30
N ALA A 248 -3.14 8.00 -3.87
CA ALA A 248 -4.18 8.63 -4.68
C ALA A 248 -4.58 9.97 -4.10
N VAL A 249 -5.23 10.76 -4.93
CA VAL A 249 -5.82 12.06 -4.58
C VAL A 249 -7.30 12.11 -4.99
N PRO A 250 -8.11 13.03 -4.45
CA PRO A 250 -9.46 13.27 -4.94
C PRO A 250 -9.47 13.54 -6.45
N LYS A 251 -10.47 13.04 -7.15
CA LYS A 251 -10.60 13.20 -8.62
C LYS A 251 -10.62 14.67 -9.06
N SER A 252 -11.09 15.57 -8.18
CA SER A 252 -11.11 17.02 -8.41
C SER A 252 -9.74 17.70 -8.29
N THR A 253 -8.67 16.98 -7.92
CA THR A 253 -7.33 17.57 -7.81
C THR A 253 -6.81 17.97 -9.20
N PRO A 254 -6.35 19.21 -9.41
CA PRO A 254 -5.83 19.67 -10.70
C PRO A 254 -4.66 18.83 -11.22
N ALA A 255 -4.54 18.71 -12.53
CA ALA A 255 -3.50 17.86 -13.15
C ALA A 255 -2.08 18.32 -12.77
N GLU A 256 -1.82 19.61 -12.73
CA GLU A 256 -0.54 20.18 -12.31
C GLU A 256 -0.19 19.80 -10.86
N THR A 257 -1.16 19.91 -9.93
CA THR A 257 -0.99 19.51 -8.53
C THR A 257 -0.73 18.01 -8.40
N ARG A 258 -1.40 17.18 -9.22
CA ARG A 258 -1.15 15.73 -9.27
C ARG A 258 0.27 15.42 -9.73
N ALA A 259 0.73 16.08 -10.78
CA ALA A 259 2.09 15.92 -11.29
C ALA A 259 3.13 16.34 -10.25
N LYS A 260 2.90 17.48 -9.58
CA LYS A 260 3.81 17.97 -8.52
C LYS A 260 3.89 17.00 -7.34
N LEU A 261 2.76 16.51 -6.85
CA LEU A 261 2.73 15.52 -5.77
C LEU A 261 3.41 14.20 -6.20
N SER A 262 3.18 13.76 -7.44
CA SER A 262 3.83 12.57 -7.99
C SER A 262 5.36 12.72 -7.99
N GLU A 263 5.88 13.86 -8.42
CA GLU A 263 7.32 14.15 -8.44
C GLU A 263 7.91 14.19 -7.01
N MET A 264 7.20 14.80 -6.06
CA MET A 264 7.63 14.84 -4.66
C MET A 264 7.76 13.42 -4.05
N ILE A 265 6.80 12.54 -4.33
CA ILE A 265 6.88 11.15 -3.86
C ILE A 265 7.99 10.39 -4.56
N LYS A 266 8.19 10.62 -5.86
CA LYS A 266 9.30 10.06 -6.63
C LYS A 266 10.66 10.46 -6.07
N GLU A 267 10.83 11.72 -5.69
CA GLU A 267 12.05 12.23 -5.06
C GLU A 267 12.35 11.53 -3.73
N ILE A 268 11.32 11.28 -2.90
CA ILE A 268 11.47 10.48 -1.68
C ILE A 268 11.83 9.04 -2.04
N ASN A 269 11.14 8.44 -3.01
CA ASN A 269 11.33 7.03 -3.39
C ASN A 269 12.71 6.76 -4.01
N ALA A 270 13.32 7.76 -4.64
CA ALA A 270 14.65 7.70 -5.20
C ALA A 270 15.77 7.90 -4.15
N ASP A 271 15.45 8.40 -2.97
CA ASP A 271 16.44 8.68 -1.92
C ASP A 271 17.09 7.39 -1.41
N PRO A 272 18.42 7.25 -1.46
CA PRO A 272 19.12 6.02 -1.06
C PRO A 272 18.85 5.60 0.40
N ALA A 273 18.68 6.55 1.31
CA ALA A 273 18.40 6.23 2.71
C ALA A 273 16.96 5.74 2.90
N PHE A 274 16.00 6.30 2.14
CA PHE A 274 14.64 5.80 2.11
C PHE A 274 14.57 4.39 1.52
N ARG A 275 15.25 4.15 0.39
CA ARG A 275 15.33 2.83 -0.25
C ARG A 275 15.88 1.78 0.71
N ALA A 276 17.00 2.07 1.35
CA ALA A 276 17.62 1.16 2.33
C ALA A 276 16.67 0.83 3.49
N LYS A 277 15.89 1.81 3.97
CA LYS A 277 14.86 1.62 5.01
C LYS A 277 13.77 0.65 4.56
N MET A 278 13.24 0.86 3.35
CA MET A 278 12.16 0.03 2.79
C MET A 278 12.64 -1.42 2.54
N GLU A 279 13.83 -1.59 1.98
CA GLU A 279 14.43 -2.89 1.73
C GLU A 279 14.75 -3.63 3.04
N ASN A 280 15.24 -2.92 4.07
CA ASN A 280 15.45 -3.46 5.40
C ASN A 280 14.13 -3.93 6.07
N ASP A 281 13.02 -3.30 5.76
CA ASP A 281 11.70 -3.73 6.20
C ASP A 281 11.10 -4.85 5.33
N GLY A 282 11.85 -5.41 4.39
CA GLY A 282 11.42 -6.51 3.52
C GLY A 282 10.46 -6.10 2.42
N MET A 283 10.50 -4.85 1.98
CA MET A 283 9.69 -4.28 0.90
C MET A 283 10.51 -4.13 -0.37
N ALA A 284 9.90 -4.38 -1.53
CA ALA A 284 10.50 -4.12 -2.84
C ALA A 284 9.97 -2.80 -3.42
N LEU A 285 10.88 -1.89 -3.77
CA LEU A 285 10.49 -0.59 -4.30
C LEU A 285 10.01 -0.68 -5.75
N LEU A 286 9.03 0.15 -6.07
CA LEU A 286 8.49 0.39 -7.40
C LEU A 286 8.60 1.88 -7.71
N ASP A 287 8.54 2.22 -8.99
CA ASP A 287 8.61 3.60 -9.47
C ASP A 287 7.62 3.77 -10.63
N ILE A 288 6.33 3.87 -10.28
CA ILE A 288 5.25 4.07 -11.26
C ILE A 288 4.56 5.37 -10.92
N ASP A 289 4.86 6.40 -11.69
CA ASP A 289 4.35 7.76 -11.51
C ASP A 289 2.90 7.93 -12.03
N ALA A 290 2.38 9.16 -11.95
CA ALA A 290 1.03 9.47 -12.39
C ALA A 290 0.77 9.17 -13.88
N ALA A 291 1.79 9.25 -14.73
CA ALA A 291 1.67 8.95 -16.17
C ALA A 291 1.54 7.44 -16.40
N GLY A 292 2.29 6.63 -15.66
CA GLY A 292 2.28 5.17 -15.76
C GLY A 292 1.12 4.50 -15.02
N TYR A 293 0.45 5.21 -14.10
CA TYR A 293 -0.54 4.62 -13.19
C TYR A 293 -1.68 3.89 -13.89
N ASN A 294 -2.30 4.50 -14.91
CA ASN A 294 -3.46 3.89 -15.59
C ASN A 294 -3.10 2.62 -16.34
N ALA A 295 -1.95 2.59 -17.02
CA ALA A 295 -1.48 1.38 -17.70
C ALA A 295 -1.23 0.25 -16.70
N PHE A 296 -0.58 0.55 -15.59
CA PHE A 296 -0.32 -0.40 -14.50
C PHE A 296 -1.60 -0.93 -13.86
N ILE A 297 -2.59 -0.07 -13.58
CA ILE A 297 -3.88 -0.50 -13.00
C ILE A 297 -4.64 -1.42 -13.96
N ASN A 298 -4.63 -1.13 -15.26
CA ASN A 298 -5.31 -1.95 -16.25
C ASN A 298 -4.70 -3.36 -16.31
N GLU A 299 -3.37 -3.46 -16.38
CA GLU A 299 -2.63 -4.72 -16.34
C GLU A 299 -2.95 -5.50 -15.04
N MET A 300 -2.84 -4.85 -13.89
CA MET A 300 -3.09 -5.49 -12.60
C MET A 300 -4.56 -5.88 -12.41
N THR A 301 -5.49 -5.18 -13.05
CA THR A 301 -6.91 -5.53 -13.01
C THR A 301 -7.15 -6.90 -13.65
N GLU A 302 -6.59 -7.17 -14.81
CA GLU A 302 -6.69 -8.48 -15.46
C GLU A 302 -6.10 -9.59 -14.58
N VAL A 303 -4.88 -9.38 -14.07
CA VAL A 303 -4.18 -10.33 -13.20
C VAL A 303 -5.01 -10.68 -11.95
N TYR A 304 -5.49 -9.66 -11.25
CA TYR A 304 -6.19 -9.89 -9.98
C TYR A 304 -7.62 -10.36 -10.15
N MET A 305 -8.31 -9.95 -11.23
CA MET A 305 -9.65 -10.47 -11.53
C MET A 305 -9.60 -11.96 -11.85
N ASN A 306 -8.63 -12.41 -12.64
CA ASN A 306 -8.43 -13.82 -12.93
C ASN A 306 -8.11 -14.60 -11.63
N ALA A 307 -7.16 -14.14 -10.84
CA ALA A 307 -6.82 -14.76 -9.56
C ALA A 307 -8.01 -14.83 -8.57
N ALA A 308 -8.87 -13.79 -8.55
CA ALA A 308 -10.04 -13.74 -7.69
C ALA A 308 -11.16 -14.70 -8.15
N ARG A 309 -11.36 -14.88 -9.46
CA ARG A 309 -12.28 -15.90 -10.02
C ARG A 309 -11.77 -17.31 -9.73
N GLU A 310 -10.49 -17.60 -10.00
CA GLU A 310 -9.87 -18.88 -9.69
C GLU A 310 -9.99 -19.24 -8.22
N GLY A 311 -9.81 -18.26 -7.33
CA GLY A 311 -9.97 -18.40 -5.89
C GLY A 311 -11.43 -18.44 -5.40
N GLY A 312 -12.43 -18.22 -6.28
CA GLY A 312 -13.86 -18.17 -5.90
C GLY A 312 -14.21 -16.97 -5.00
N ILE A 313 -13.42 -15.90 -5.03
CA ILE A 313 -13.65 -14.66 -4.26
C ILE A 313 -14.71 -13.78 -4.96
N ILE A 314 -14.72 -13.82 -6.27
CA ILE A 314 -15.74 -13.20 -7.14
C ILE A 314 -16.27 -14.25 -8.12
N LYS A 315 -17.45 -13.94 -8.71
CA LYS A 315 -18.09 -14.81 -9.72
C LYS A 315 -17.47 -14.63 -11.10
#